data_7e1f1cfbd96fd8132cea82fc6f1ab61e
#
_entry.id   7e1f1cfbd96fd8132cea82fc6f1ab61e
#
_cell.length_a   1.000
_cell.length_b   1.000
_cell.length_c   1.000
_cell.angle_alpha   90.00
_cell.angle_beta   90.00
_cell.angle_gamma   90.00
#
_symmetry.space_group_name_H-M   'P 1'
#
loop_
_entity.id
_entity.type
_entity.pdbx_description
1 polymer ?
#
loop_
_entity_poly.entity_id
_entity_poly.type
_entity_poly.pdbx_seq_one_letter_code
_entity_poly.pdbx_strand_id
1 'polypeptide(L)'
;METYGLIGYPLKHSFSSRFFTEKFSQEEVDAEYLNFEIADITELRRVILFNPSLRGLNVTIPYKEQVIPFLNELSPEAKQIGAVNVIRVERKPGDMYNYKLTGYNTDYIGFRESLRPLLRKEIHKDALVLGTGGASKAVAQALNDLQIAFRFVSRTPAEGRYCYDELSPGLIASHKLIINASPVGTYPDSDRCPAIPYESITPDHLLYDLVYNPEETLFLKKGKEVGATTQNGKEMLALQALAAWEIWQQEG
;
A
#
# COMPACT_ATOMS: atom_id res chain seq x y z
N MET A 1 23.94 4.27 -16.48
CA MET A 1 22.98 4.74 -15.47
C MET A 1 21.59 4.22 -15.82
N GLU A 2 20.97 3.44 -14.96
CA GLU A 2 19.60 2.94 -15.10
C GLU A 2 18.60 3.97 -14.57
N THR A 3 17.38 3.94 -15.08
CA THR A 3 16.30 4.85 -14.64
C THR A 3 15.17 4.05 -14.01
N TYR A 4 14.70 4.52 -12.87
CA TYR A 4 13.49 4.08 -12.20
C TYR A 4 12.59 5.29 -11.96
N GLY A 5 11.33 5.07 -11.60
CA GLY A 5 10.49 6.22 -11.34
C GLY A 5 9.13 5.92 -10.78
N LEU A 6 8.33 6.98 -10.65
CA LEU A 6 6.97 6.94 -10.16
C LEU A 6 6.03 7.57 -11.18
N ILE A 7 4.93 6.90 -11.51
CA ILE A 7 3.80 7.50 -12.23
C ILE A 7 2.62 7.75 -11.29
N GLY A 8 1.97 8.90 -11.46
CA GLY A 8 0.81 9.31 -10.67
C GLY A 8 0.35 10.71 -11.04
N TYR A 9 -0.74 11.19 -10.41
CA TYR A 9 -1.21 12.55 -10.59
C TYR A 9 -2.13 13.00 -9.43
N PRO A 10 -1.86 14.15 -8.77
CA PRO A 10 -0.61 14.92 -8.80
C PRO A 10 0.49 14.25 -7.95
N LEU A 11 1.77 14.54 -8.24
CA LEU A 11 2.94 14.01 -7.53
C LEU A 11 3.64 15.08 -6.67
N LYS A 12 2.89 15.75 -5.76
CA LYS A 12 3.44 16.87 -4.96
C LYS A 12 4.55 16.45 -3.98
N HIS A 13 4.39 15.28 -3.31
CA HIS A 13 5.37 14.72 -2.37
C HIS A 13 5.40 13.21 -2.53
N SER A 14 6.55 12.66 -2.89
CA SER A 14 6.73 11.23 -3.09
C SER A 14 7.70 10.66 -2.06
N PHE A 15 7.21 9.74 -1.24
CA PHE A 15 8.06 8.91 -0.38
C PHE A 15 9.05 8.11 -1.22
N SER A 16 8.58 7.47 -2.30
CA SER A 16 9.41 6.61 -3.15
C SER A 16 10.58 7.36 -3.77
N SER A 17 10.36 8.61 -4.24
CA SER A 17 11.43 9.42 -4.83
C SER A 17 12.55 9.67 -3.82
N ARG A 18 12.23 10.10 -2.59
CA ARG A 18 13.23 10.31 -1.55
C ARG A 18 13.91 9.00 -1.16
N PHE A 19 13.14 7.95 -0.93
CA PHE A 19 13.65 6.64 -0.52
C PHE A 19 14.67 6.08 -1.53
N PHE A 20 14.32 6.05 -2.83
CA PHE A 20 15.20 5.49 -3.84
C PHE A 20 16.40 6.38 -4.14
N THR A 21 16.26 7.72 -4.10
CA THR A 21 17.40 8.62 -4.24
C THR A 21 18.43 8.41 -3.12
N GLU A 22 17.96 8.30 -1.86
CA GLU A 22 18.82 8.01 -0.71
C GLU A 22 19.45 6.62 -0.83
N LYS A 23 18.68 5.58 -1.19
CA LYS A 23 19.15 4.21 -1.37
C LYS A 23 20.23 4.12 -2.45
N PHE A 24 20.01 4.70 -3.62
CA PHE A 24 20.98 4.66 -4.72
C PHE A 24 22.29 5.35 -4.33
N SER A 25 22.20 6.48 -3.62
CA SER A 25 23.39 7.18 -3.12
C SER A 25 24.15 6.37 -2.07
N GLN A 26 23.46 5.74 -1.11
CA GLN A 26 24.09 4.98 -0.02
C GLN A 26 24.70 3.66 -0.48
N GLU A 27 24.10 3.01 -1.48
CA GLU A 27 24.56 1.72 -2.00
C GLU A 27 25.40 1.85 -3.28
N GLU A 28 25.76 3.09 -3.66
CA GLU A 28 26.56 3.39 -4.86
C GLU A 28 25.98 2.79 -6.15
N VAL A 29 24.64 2.73 -6.25
CA VAL A 29 23.95 2.21 -7.44
C VAL A 29 23.98 3.25 -8.55
N ASP A 30 24.45 2.87 -9.74
CA ASP A 30 24.43 3.73 -10.94
C ASP A 30 23.02 3.85 -11.54
N ALA A 31 22.13 4.50 -10.80
CA ALA A 31 20.73 4.69 -11.16
C ALA A 31 20.18 6.05 -10.70
N GLU A 32 19.09 6.47 -11.35
CA GLU A 32 18.31 7.64 -10.96
C GLU A 32 16.85 7.27 -10.74
N TYR A 33 16.14 8.08 -9.93
CA TYR A 33 14.72 7.92 -9.71
C TYR A 33 13.95 9.19 -10.07
N LEU A 34 13.03 9.10 -11.04
CA LEU A 34 12.30 10.23 -11.62
C LEU A 34 10.80 10.18 -11.27
N ASN A 35 10.19 11.35 -11.13
CA ASN A 35 8.74 11.49 -11.03
C ASN A 35 8.16 11.80 -12.41
N PHE A 36 7.34 10.89 -12.94
CA PHE A 36 6.60 11.08 -14.18
C PHE A 36 5.15 11.45 -13.82
N GLU A 37 4.91 12.74 -13.61
CA GLU A 37 3.56 13.26 -13.40
C GLU A 37 2.82 13.29 -14.73
N ILE A 38 1.86 12.36 -14.91
CA ILE A 38 1.07 12.24 -16.13
C ILE A 38 -0.41 12.47 -15.80
N ALA A 39 -1.07 13.30 -16.58
CA ALA A 39 -2.48 13.64 -16.36
C ALA A 39 -3.43 12.53 -16.83
N ASP A 40 -2.97 11.66 -17.75
CA ASP A 40 -3.71 10.53 -18.28
C ASP A 40 -2.80 9.30 -18.39
N ILE A 41 -3.32 8.13 -18.02
CA ILE A 41 -2.56 6.87 -18.03
C ILE A 41 -2.13 6.44 -19.44
N THR A 42 -2.78 6.90 -20.49
CA THR A 42 -2.39 6.66 -21.89
C THR A 42 -1.01 7.21 -22.21
N GLU A 43 -0.52 8.19 -21.44
CA GLU A 43 0.85 8.73 -21.56
C GLU A 43 1.93 7.75 -21.09
N LEU A 44 1.58 6.65 -20.41
CA LEU A 44 2.53 5.63 -19.97
C LEU A 44 3.42 5.15 -21.12
N ARG A 45 2.83 4.92 -22.30
CA ARG A 45 3.59 4.49 -23.48
C ARG A 45 4.67 5.52 -23.86
N ARG A 46 4.36 6.81 -23.75
CA ARG A 46 5.31 7.89 -24.02
C ARG A 46 6.43 7.88 -22.98
N VAL A 47 6.10 7.73 -21.69
CA VAL A 47 7.12 7.59 -20.64
C VAL A 47 8.10 6.47 -20.96
N ILE A 48 7.58 5.27 -21.31
CA ILE A 48 8.41 4.12 -21.67
C ILE A 48 9.30 4.39 -22.89
N LEU A 49 8.76 4.97 -23.96
CA LEU A 49 9.50 5.16 -25.23
C LEU A 49 10.58 6.25 -25.12
N PHE A 50 10.32 7.33 -24.37
CA PHE A 50 11.29 8.43 -24.23
C PHE A 50 12.34 8.19 -23.15
N ASN A 51 12.23 7.10 -22.38
CA ASN A 51 13.22 6.72 -21.37
C ASN A 51 13.74 5.30 -21.62
N PRO A 52 14.68 5.13 -22.56
CA PRO A 52 15.18 3.79 -22.95
C PRO A 52 15.93 3.07 -21.83
N SER A 53 16.49 3.80 -20.86
CA SER A 53 17.15 3.28 -19.65
C SER A 53 16.18 2.88 -18.53
N LEU A 54 14.87 3.11 -18.71
CA LEU A 54 13.85 2.80 -17.70
C LEU A 54 13.72 1.29 -17.48
N ARG A 55 13.92 0.86 -16.21
CA ARG A 55 13.86 -0.53 -15.76
C ARG A 55 12.63 -0.83 -14.91
N GLY A 56 12.12 0.18 -14.21
CA GLY A 56 10.99 -0.02 -13.34
C GLY A 56 10.24 1.26 -12.99
N LEU A 57 8.97 1.09 -12.67
CA LEU A 57 8.09 2.17 -12.23
C LEU A 57 7.32 1.75 -10.98
N ASN A 58 7.23 2.66 -10.02
CA ASN A 58 6.13 2.62 -9.07
C ASN A 58 4.89 3.27 -9.70
N VAL A 59 3.72 2.83 -9.25
CA VAL A 59 2.42 3.35 -9.68
C VAL A 59 1.64 3.79 -8.44
N THR A 60 1.20 5.06 -8.42
CA THR A 60 0.37 5.58 -7.34
C THR A 60 -0.97 6.10 -7.85
N ILE A 61 -1.74 6.72 -6.97
CA ILE A 61 -3.04 7.31 -7.28
C ILE A 61 -2.93 8.24 -8.50
N PRO A 62 -3.88 8.18 -9.43
CA PRO A 62 -5.08 7.34 -9.45
C PRO A 62 -4.91 6.03 -10.25
N TYR A 63 -3.69 5.65 -10.65
CA TYR A 63 -3.43 4.73 -11.75
C TYR A 63 -3.27 3.25 -11.38
N LYS A 64 -3.29 2.88 -10.08
CA LYS A 64 -3.05 1.48 -9.65
C LYS A 64 -3.95 0.43 -10.31
N GLU A 65 -5.19 0.79 -10.62
CA GLU A 65 -6.14 -0.09 -11.33
C GLU A 65 -6.15 0.22 -12.84
N GLN A 66 -6.06 1.50 -13.20
CA GLN A 66 -6.17 1.96 -14.58
C GLN A 66 -4.98 1.53 -15.45
N VAL A 67 -3.83 1.23 -14.86
CA VAL A 67 -2.63 0.81 -15.58
C VAL A 67 -2.70 -0.61 -16.10
N ILE A 68 -3.54 -1.46 -15.51
CA ILE A 68 -3.62 -2.89 -15.82
C ILE A 68 -3.81 -3.18 -17.32
N PRO A 69 -4.71 -2.51 -18.06
CA PRO A 69 -4.89 -2.76 -19.49
C PRO A 69 -3.67 -2.43 -20.37
N PHE A 70 -2.68 -1.69 -19.83
CA PHE A 70 -1.46 -1.29 -20.53
C PHE A 70 -0.29 -2.24 -20.32
N LEU A 71 -0.46 -3.27 -19.48
CA LEU A 71 0.56 -4.23 -19.11
C LEU A 71 0.45 -5.51 -19.93
N ASN A 72 1.59 -6.15 -20.20
CA ASN A 72 1.65 -7.43 -20.90
C ASN A 72 1.28 -8.60 -19.97
N GLU A 73 1.72 -8.52 -18.71
CA GLU A 73 1.50 -9.57 -17.70
C GLU A 73 1.25 -8.97 -16.32
N LEU A 74 0.63 -9.76 -15.47
CA LEU A 74 0.47 -9.48 -14.05
C LEU A 74 1.00 -10.65 -13.23
N SER A 75 1.63 -10.34 -12.08
CA SER A 75 1.89 -11.38 -11.09
C SER A 75 0.57 -11.99 -10.58
N PRO A 76 0.58 -13.24 -10.08
CA PRO A 76 -0.62 -13.86 -9.53
C PRO A 76 -1.32 -12.98 -8.48
N GLU A 77 -0.54 -12.37 -7.58
CA GLU A 77 -1.03 -11.51 -6.50
C GLU A 77 -1.62 -10.21 -7.05
N ALA A 78 -0.92 -9.54 -7.98
CA ALA A 78 -1.44 -8.32 -8.59
C ALA A 78 -2.75 -8.57 -9.34
N LYS A 79 -2.88 -9.75 -9.99
CA LYS A 79 -4.11 -10.18 -10.65
C LYS A 79 -5.25 -10.42 -9.65
N GLN A 80 -4.97 -11.07 -8.53
CA GLN A 80 -5.95 -11.34 -7.47
C GLN A 80 -6.39 -10.07 -6.75
N ILE A 81 -5.46 -9.17 -6.46
CA ILE A 81 -5.72 -7.87 -5.83
C ILE A 81 -6.48 -6.93 -6.79
N GLY A 82 -6.24 -7.06 -8.11
CA GLY A 82 -6.80 -6.16 -9.11
C GLY A 82 -6.21 -4.75 -9.07
N ALA A 83 -4.96 -4.62 -8.60
CA ALA A 83 -4.23 -3.35 -8.55
C ALA A 83 -2.72 -3.57 -8.67
N VAL A 84 -2.04 -2.65 -9.32
CA VAL A 84 -0.58 -2.65 -9.57
C VAL A 84 0.03 -1.40 -8.94
N ASN A 85 1.07 -1.56 -8.14
CA ASN A 85 1.88 -0.44 -7.63
C ASN A 85 3.34 -0.50 -8.09
N VAL A 86 3.74 -1.58 -8.80
CA VAL A 86 5.09 -1.76 -9.35
C VAL A 86 5.00 -2.32 -10.76
N ILE A 87 5.75 -1.75 -11.69
CA ILE A 87 5.92 -2.27 -13.05
C ILE A 87 7.40 -2.57 -13.25
N ARG A 88 7.72 -3.77 -13.74
CA ARG A 88 9.03 -4.10 -14.28
C ARG A 88 9.02 -3.90 -15.79
N VAL A 89 10.07 -3.24 -16.29
CA VAL A 89 10.25 -2.95 -17.72
C VAL A 89 11.41 -3.78 -18.23
N GLU A 90 11.12 -4.78 -19.03
CA GLU A 90 12.10 -5.66 -19.65
C GLU A 90 12.27 -5.26 -21.12
N ARG A 91 13.52 -5.10 -21.57
CA ARG A 91 13.84 -4.73 -22.96
C ARG A 91 14.83 -5.72 -23.55
N LYS A 92 14.68 -6.03 -24.82
CA LYS A 92 15.73 -6.75 -25.55
C LYS A 92 16.91 -5.79 -25.82
N PRO A 93 18.15 -6.22 -25.59
CA PRO A 93 19.31 -5.40 -25.88
C PRO A 93 19.28 -4.88 -27.33
N GLY A 94 19.47 -3.57 -27.51
CA GLY A 94 19.50 -2.93 -28.83
C GLY A 94 18.13 -2.64 -29.47
N ASP A 95 17.01 -3.04 -28.85
CA ASP A 95 15.66 -2.77 -29.36
C ASP A 95 14.84 -1.97 -28.36
N MET A 96 14.82 -0.66 -28.54
CA MET A 96 14.08 0.26 -27.63
C MET A 96 12.55 0.15 -27.77
N TYR A 97 12.06 -0.39 -28.88
CA TYR A 97 10.62 -0.49 -29.16
C TYR A 97 10.02 -1.83 -28.70
N ASN A 98 10.85 -2.82 -28.47
CA ASN A 98 10.42 -4.14 -28.01
C ASN A 98 10.63 -4.27 -26.51
N TYR A 99 9.58 -4.01 -25.76
CA TYR A 99 9.57 -4.08 -24.29
C TYR A 99 8.39 -4.89 -23.80
N LYS A 100 8.58 -5.50 -22.63
CA LYS A 100 7.55 -6.19 -21.88
C LYS A 100 7.33 -5.47 -20.54
N LEU A 101 6.07 -5.26 -20.18
CA LEU A 101 5.66 -4.66 -18.93
C LEU A 101 4.98 -5.72 -18.07
N THR A 102 5.55 -6.02 -16.90
CA THR A 102 4.96 -6.93 -15.93
C THR A 102 4.57 -6.17 -14.68
N GLY A 103 3.31 -6.27 -14.28
CA GLY A 103 2.75 -5.57 -13.13
C GLY A 103 2.76 -6.42 -11.85
N TYR A 104 3.11 -5.78 -10.75
CA TYR A 104 3.18 -6.37 -9.41
C TYR A 104 2.45 -5.50 -8.40
N ASN A 105 2.16 -6.08 -7.22
CA ASN A 105 1.66 -5.31 -6.10
C ASN A 105 2.53 -5.59 -4.87
N THR A 106 3.33 -4.62 -4.44
CA THR A 106 4.18 -4.73 -3.25
C THR A 106 3.55 -4.12 -2.00
N ASP A 107 2.42 -3.42 -2.12
CA ASP A 107 1.70 -2.88 -0.95
C ASP A 107 1.28 -4.02 -0.01
N TYR A 108 0.80 -5.16 -0.56
CA TYR A 108 0.41 -6.30 0.24
C TYR A 108 1.60 -6.96 0.95
N ILE A 109 2.77 -7.00 0.31
CA ILE A 109 4.01 -7.50 0.90
C ILE A 109 4.41 -6.61 2.08
N GLY A 110 4.47 -5.29 1.84
CA GLY A 110 4.82 -4.33 2.87
C GLY A 110 3.89 -4.40 4.08
N PHE A 111 2.57 -4.46 3.85
CA PHE A 111 1.60 -4.59 4.92
C PHE A 111 1.74 -5.93 5.65
N ARG A 112 1.83 -7.05 4.93
CA ARG A 112 1.95 -8.38 5.52
C ARG A 112 3.19 -8.50 6.41
N GLU A 113 4.34 -8.07 5.91
CA GLU A 113 5.61 -8.21 6.64
C GLU A 113 5.70 -7.27 7.84
N SER A 114 5.14 -6.06 7.76
CA SER A 114 5.07 -5.13 8.90
C SER A 114 4.03 -5.54 9.95
N LEU A 115 2.96 -6.22 9.55
CA LEU A 115 1.94 -6.70 10.49
C LEU A 115 2.37 -7.99 11.21
N ARG A 116 3.03 -8.93 10.49
CA ARG A 116 3.34 -10.27 10.97
C ARG A 116 4.02 -10.33 12.35
N PRO A 117 5.04 -9.51 12.67
CA PRO A 117 5.72 -9.58 13.97
C PRO A 117 4.85 -9.08 15.15
N LEU A 118 3.78 -8.34 14.87
CA LEU A 118 2.88 -7.78 15.88
C LEU A 118 1.73 -8.73 16.24
N LEU A 119 1.52 -9.77 15.43
CA LEU A 119 0.40 -10.67 15.59
C LEU A 119 0.58 -11.62 16.76
N ARG A 120 -0.45 -11.70 17.60
CA ARG A 120 -0.65 -12.76 18.59
C ARG A 120 -1.70 -13.73 18.01
N LYS A 121 -1.26 -14.87 17.46
CA LYS A 121 -2.10 -15.83 16.69
C LYS A 121 -3.37 -16.28 17.39
N GLU A 122 -3.33 -16.40 18.71
CA GLU A 122 -4.50 -16.84 19.48
C GLU A 122 -5.56 -15.75 19.67
N ILE A 123 -5.19 -14.49 19.48
CA ILE A 123 -6.01 -13.31 19.74
C ILE A 123 -6.46 -12.62 18.46
N HIS A 124 -5.52 -12.39 17.51
CA HIS A 124 -5.78 -11.63 16.30
C HIS A 124 -6.30 -12.53 15.16
N LYS A 125 -7.44 -13.21 15.39
CA LYS A 125 -8.05 -14.15 14.41
C LYS A 125 -9.01 -13.46 13.45
N ASP A 126 -9.61 -12.35 13.90
CA ASP A 126 -10.60 -11.59 13.15
C ASP A 126 -10.20 -10.11 13.10
N ALA A 127 -10.34 -9.51 11.93
CA ALA A 127 -9.98 -8.12 11.70
C ALA A 127 -11.14 -7.27 11.17
N LEU A 128 -11.18 -6.00 11.58
CA LEU A 128 -11.95 -4.95 10.91
C LEU A 128 -11.03 -4.12 10.02
N VAL A 129 -11.38 -4.00 8.75
CA VAL A 129 -10.67 -3.15 7.78
C VAL A 129 -11.52 -1.93 7.49
N LEU A 130 -11.12 -0.78 8.05
CA LEU A 130 -11.84 0.49 7.93
C LEU A 130 -11.49 1.16 6.59
N GLY A 131 -12.42 1.11 5.65
CA GLY A 131 -12.25 1.63 4.30
C GLY A 131 -12.24 0.54 3.23
N THR A 132 -12.62 0.91 2.00
CA THR A 132 -12.78 0.02 0.84
C THR A 132 -12.05 0.54 -0.41
N GLY A 133 -11.04 1.39 -0.23
CA GLY A 133 -10.21 1.96 -1.31
C GLY A 133 -9.15 0.98 -1.84
N GLY A 134 -8.33 1.44 -2.79
CA GLY A 134 -7.32 0.59 -3.44
C GLY A 134 -6.34 -0.09 -2.46
N ALA A 135 -5.89 0.60 -1.41
CA ALA A 135 -5.00 0.02 -0.41
C ALA A 135 -5.67 -1.11 0.40
N SER A 136 -6.98 -1.04 0.64
CA SER A 136 -7.70 -2.08 1.38
C SER A 136 -7.74 -3.43 0.67
N LYS A 137 -7.61 -3.44 -0.66
CA LYS A 137 -7.52 -4.68 -1.45
C LYS A 137 -6.20 -5.42 -1.16
N ALA A 138 -5.09 -4.69 -1.05
CA ALA A 138 -3.79 -5.24 -0.67
C ALA A 138 -3.80 -5.76 0.78
N VAL A 139 -4.45 -5.02 1.70
CA VAL A 139 -4.67 -5.45 3.08
C VAL A 139 -5.46 -6.76 3.13
N ALA A 140 -6.56 -6.85 2.37
CA ALA A 140 -7.39 -8.07 2.31
C ALA A 140 -6.59 -9.28 1.82
N GLN A 141 -5.77 -9.12 0.77
CA GLN A 141 -4.89 -10.20 0.29
C GLN A 141 -3.90 -10.64 1.38
N ALA A 142 -3.27 -9.69 2.05
CA ALA A 142 -2.33 -10.00 3.12
C ALA A 142 -2.99 -10.74 4.31
N LEU A 143 -4.21 -10.34 4.69
CA LEU A 143 -4.96 -11.02 5.74
C LEU A 143 -5.35 -12.45 5.34
N ASN A 144 -5.73 -12.67 4.07
CA ASN A 144 -5.97 -14.02 3.55
C ASN A 144 -4.71 -14.90 3.64
N ASP A 145 -3.55 -14.37 3.22
CA ASP A 145 -2.26 -15.08 3.31
C ASP A 145 -1.88 -15.42 4.76
N LEU A 146 -2.25 -14.54 5.71
CA LEU A 146 -2.03 -14.73 7.14
C LEU A 146 -3.11 -15.59 7.80
N GLN A 147 -4.13 -16.03 7.06
CA GLN A 147 -5.27 -16.81 7.52
C GLN A 147 -6.08 -16.09 8.63
N ILE A 148 -6.19 -14.76 8.52
CA ILE A 148 -6.98 -13.91 9.41
C ILE A 148 -8.30 -13.59 8.72
N ALA A 149 -9.42 -13.97 9.35
CA ALA A 149 -10.73 -13.57 8.87
C ALA A 149 -10.91 -12.06 9.01
N PHE A 150 -11.64 -11.43 8.09
CA PHE A 150 -11.85 -9.99 8.16
C PHE A 150 -13.21 -9.57 7.62
N ARG A 151 -13.64 -8.37 8.02
CA ARG A 151 -14.78 -7.65 7.48
C ARG A 151 -14.37 -6.22 7.14
N PHE A 152 -14.83 -5.76 6.00
CA PHE A 152 -14.71 -4.35 5.66
C PHE A 152 -15.72 -3.51 6.42
N VAL A 153 -15.32 -2.28 6.73
CA VAL A 153 -16.20 -1.24 7.27
C VAL A 153 -16.24 -0.08 6.27
N SER A 154 -17.43 0.34 5.87
CA SER A 154 -17.63 1.34 4.82
C SER A 154 -18.65 2.40 5.28
N ARG A 155 -18.61 3.58 4.67
CA ARG A 155 -19.65 4.61 4.83
C ARG A 155 -20.93 4.28 4.07
N THR A 156 -20.83 3.42 3.06
CA THR A 156 -21.93 3.04 2.19
C THR A 156 -22.29 1.57 2.44
N PRO A 157 -23.55 1.27 2.74
CA PRO A 157 -24.01 -0.09 2.91
C PRO A 157 -23.74 -0.95 1.67
N ALA A 158 -23.30 -2.17 1.89
CA ALA A 158 -23.22 -3.20 0.86
C ALA A 158 -23.11 -4.58 1.50
N GLU A 159 -23.50 -5.61 0.76
CA GLU A 159 -23.44 -7.00 1.21
C GLU A 159 -22.02 -7.41 1.63
N GLY A 160 -21.90 -8.12 2.74
CA GLY A 160 -20.64 -8.65 3.24
C GLY A 160 -19.72 -7.64 3.94
N ARG A 161 -20.18 -6.42 4.21
CA ARG A 161 -19.44 -5.38 4.95
C ARG A 161 -20.34 -4.69 5.98
N TYR A 162 -19.69 -4.14 7.01
CA TYR A 162 -20.39 -3.30 8.00
C TYR A 162 -20.41 -1.83 7.58
N CYS A 163 -21.42 -1.11 8.05
CA CYS A 163 -21.39 0.34 8.13
C CYS A 163 -20.85 0.80 9.49
N TYR A 164 -20.36 2.03 9.57
CA TYR A 164 -19.82 2.59 10.81
C TYR A 164 -20.86 2.66 11.94
N ASP A 165 -22.14 2.88 11.62
CA ASP A 165 -23.26 2.89 12.54
C ASP A 165 -23.65 1.51 13.07
N GLU A 166 -23.21 0.44 12.43
CA GLU A 166 -23.40 -0.94 12.88
C GLU A 166 -22.29 -1.40 13.87
N LEU A 167 -21.21 -0.61 14.02
CA LEU A 167 -20.10 -0.95 14.90
C LEU A 167 -20.50 -0.80 16.38
N SER A 168 -20.95 -1.89 16.98
CA SER A 168 -21.27 -1.95 18.40
C SER A 168 -20.03 -2.21 19.28
N PRO A 169 -20.08 -1.88 20.58
CA PRO A 169 -19.05 -2.28 21.55
C PRO A 169 -18.68 -3.77 21.51
N GLY A 170 -19.69 -4.65 21.36
CA GLY A 170 -19.47 -6.09 21.24
C GLY A 170 -18.73 -6.49 19.96
N LEU A 171 -18.98 -5.80 18.85
CA LEU A 171 -18.28 -6.05 17.60
C LEU A 171 -16.81 -5.64 17.70
N ILE A 172 -16.50 -4.48 18.26
CA ILE A 172 -15.12 -4.08 18.55
C ILE A 172 -14.44 -5.09 19.49
N ALA A 173 -15.11 -5.47 20.55
CA ALA A 173 -14.55 -6.41 21.52
C ALA A 173 -14.22 -7.80 20.92
N SER A 174 -14.93 -8.24 19.87
CA SER A 174 -14.67 -9.51 19.17
C SER A 174 -13.59 -9.43 18.09
N HIS A 175 -13.29 -8.24 17.55
CA HIS A 175 -12.29 -8.03 16.50
C HIS A 175 -11.06 -7.32 17.06
N LYS A 176 -10.09 -8.10 17.52
CA LYS A 176 -8.89 -7.57 18.20
C LYS A 176 -7.85 -6.93 17.25
N LEU A 177 -8.02 -7.08 15.95
CA LEU A 177 -7.21 -6.40 14.93
C LEU A 177 -8.09 -5.39 14.19
N ILE A 178 -7.72 -4.10 14.28
CA ILE A 178 -8.45 -3.02 13.62
C ILE A 178 -7.47 -2.25 12.73
N ILE A 179 -7.75 -2.20 11.43
CA ILE A 179 -6.86 -1.63 10.43
C ILE A 179 -7.54 -0.42 9.78
N ASN A 180 -6.96 0.76 9.94
CA ASN A 180 -7.39 1.94 9.20
C ASN A 180 -6.76 1.94 7.81
N ALA A 181 -7.53 1.55 6.79
CA ALA A 181 -7.18 1.61 5.38
C ALA A 181 -7.87 2.78 4.66
N SER A 182 -8.39 3.75 5.42
CA SER A 182 -8.98 4.99 4.93
C SER A 182 -8.00 6.16 5.06
N PRO A 183 -8.22 7.30 4.37
CA PRO A 183 -7.37 8.48 4.52
C PRO A 183 -7.70 9.31 5.78
N VAL A 184 -8.62 8.88 6.63
CA VAL A 184 -9.03 9.63 7.84
C VAL A 184 -7.86 9.73 8.80
N GLY A 185 -7.56 10.95 9.25
CA GLY A 185 -6.43 11.25 10.13
C GLY A 185 -5.13 11.62 9.40
N THR A 186 -5.13 11.63 8.05
CA THR A 186 -4.00 12.11 7.24
C THR A 186 -3.91 13.65 7.32
N TYR A 187 -2.70 14.18 7.39
CA TYR A 187 -2.45 15.63 7.27
C TYR A 187 -3.08 16.19 5.96
N PRO A 188 -3.75 17.36 5.98
CA PRO A 188 -3.87 18.30 7.12
C PRO A 188 -4.98 17.98 8.13
N ASP A 189 -5.91 17.06 7.85
CA ASP A 189 -7.07 16.73 8.71
C ASP A 189 -6.69 15.72 9.82
N SER A 190 -5.58 15.95 10.50
CA SER A 190 -5.00 15.05 11.51
C SER A 190 -5.73 15.02 12.86
N ASP A 191 -6.67 15.92 13.06
CA ASP A 191 -7.58 15.97 14.22
C ASP A 191 -8.76 14.98 14.13
N ARG A 192 -8.85 14.22 13.04
CA ARG A 192 -9.92 13.25 12.78
C ARG A 192 -9.43 11.81 12.99
N CYS A 193 -10.35 10.93 13.37
CA CYS A 193 -10.11 9.49 13.42
C CYS A 193 -11.36 8.73 12.94
N PRO A 194 -11.23 7.45 12.56
CA PRO A 194 -12.38 6.61 12.24
C PRO A 194 -13.40 6.58 13.37
N ALA A 195 -14.68 6.65 13.05
CA ALA A 195 -15.78 6.71 14.02
C ALA A 195 -16.11 5.29 14.54
N ILE A 196 -15.30 4.79 15.49
CA ILE A 196 -15.50 3.48 16.13
C ILE A 196 -15.70 3.63 17.64
N PRO A 197 -16.32 2.68 18.35
CA PRO A 197 -16.44 2.67 19.83
C PRO A 197 -15.08 2.45 20.52
N TYR A 198 -14.31 3.54 20.73
CA TYR A 198 -12.95 3.48 21.32
C TYR A 198 -12.95 2.98 22.78
N GLU A 199 -14.05 3.19 23.52
CA GLU A 199 -14.22 2.69 24.88
C GLU A 199 -14.17 1.17 24.99
N SER A 200 -14.32 0.46 23.88
CA SER A 200 -14.25 -1.00 23.80
C SER A 200 -12.87 -1.54 23.42
N ILE A 201 -11.92 -0.65 23.14
CA ILE A 201 -10.51 -1.02 22.88
C ILE A 201 -9.86 -1.45 24.21
N THR A 202 -9.06 -2.49 24.18
CA THR A 202 -8.35 -3.07 25.34
C THR A 202 -6.88 -3.30 25.00
N PRO A 203 -6.01 -3.63 25.96
CA PRO A 203 -4.61 -3.99 25.69
C PRO A 203 -4.41 -5.20 24.74
N ASP A 204 -5.48 -5.98 24.52
CA ASP A 204 -5.44 -7.10 23.57
C ASP A 204 -5.63 -6.67 22.12
N HIS A 205 -6.03 -5.44 21.87
CA HIS A 205 -6.17 -4.95 20.51
C HIS A 205 -4.83 -4.57 19.88
N LEU A 206 -4.78 -4.73 18.55
CA LEU A 206 -3.78 -4.18 17.67
C LEU A 206 -4.48 -3.22 16.71
N LEU A 207 -4.11 -1.93 16.78
CA LEU A 207 -4.57 -0.89 15.88
C LEU A 207 -3.46 -0.60 14.86
N TYR A 208 -3.74 -0.89 13.61
CA TYR A 208 -2.84 -0.63 12.50
C TYR A 208 -3.39 0.50 11.63
N ASP A 209 -2.61 1.56 11.42
CA ASP A 209 -2.99 2.68 10.56
C ASP A 209 -2.12 2.70 9.30
N LEU A 210 -2.72 2.65 8.11
CA LEU A 210 -1.97 2.83 6.87
C LEU A 210 -1.47 4.27 6.69
N VAL A 211 -2.05 5.21 7.42
CA VAL A 211 -1.58 6.60 7.49
C VAL A 211 -0.23 6.63 8.19
N TYR A 212 0.71 7.39 7.61
CA TYR A 212 2.07 7.57 8.14
C TYR A 212 2.43 9.03 8.42
N ASN A 213 1.59 9.94 7.98
CA ASN A 213 1.74 11.37 8.25
C ASN A 213 0.39 11.97 8.70
N PRO A 214 0.25 12.35 9.98
CA PRO A 214 1.28 12.39 11.04
C PRO A 214 1.78 10.99 11.47
N GLU A 215 2.90 10.94 12.17
CA GLU A 215 3.49 9.69 12.67
C GLU A 215 2.60 8.99 13.70
N GLU A 216 1.94 9.75 14.56
CA GLU A 216 0.91 9.28 15.49
C GLU A 216 -0.41 9.96 15.13
N THR A 217 -1.30 9.21 14.48
CA THR A 217 -2.66 9.67 14.19
C THR A 217 -3.52 9.66 15.45
N LEU A 218 -4.63 10.39 15.45
CA LEU A 218 -5.58 10.37 16.57
C LEU A 218 -6.14 8.94 16.82
N PHE A 219 -6.29 8.14 15.77
CA PHE A 219 -6.67 6.72 15.87
C PHE A 219 -5.68 5.92 16.71
N LEU A 220 -4.39 6.02 16.41
CA LEU A 220 -3.33 5.33 17.15
C LEU A 220 -3.17 5.86 18.56
N LYS A 221 -3.23 7.18 18.74
CA LYS A 221 -3.16 7.82 20.06
C LYS A 221 -4.22 7.27 21.01
N LYS A 222 -5.51 7.20 20.56
CA LYS A 222 -6.60 6.64 21.35
C LYS A 222 -6.37 5.15 21.73
N GLY A 223 -5.79 4.36 20.83
CA GLY A 223 -5.42 2.97 21.13
C GLY A 223 -4.32 2.89 22.20
N LYS A 224 -3.29 3.72 22.07
CA LYS A 224 -2.16 3.77 23.00
C LYS A 224 -2.57 4.19 24.41
N GLU A 225 -3.51 5.14 24.52
CA GLU A 225 -4.05 5.61 25.82
C GLU A 225 -4.69 4.49 26.66
N VAL A 226 -5.21 3.44 26.00
CA VAL A 226 -5.81 2.28 26.67
C VAL A 226 -4.88 1.05 26.66
N GLY A 227 -3.62 1.20 26.26
CA GLY A 227 -2.59 0.16 26.28
C GLY A 227 -2.65 -0.83 25.12
N ALA A 228 -3.40 -0.54 24.06
CA ALA A 228 -3.40 -1.34 22.84
C ALA A 228 -2.06 -1.25 22.10
N THR A 229 -1.68 -2.31 21.37
CA THR A 229 -0.55 -2.24 20.43
C THR A 229 -0.93 -1.36 19.24
N THR A 230 -0.04 -0.46 18.83
CA THR A 230 -0.30 0.47 17.73
C THR A 230 0.84 0.47 16.71
N GLN A 231 0.51 0.55 15.44
CA GLN A 231 1.47 0.60 14.33
C GLN A 231 0.98 1.57 13.26
N ASN A 232 1.87 2.44 12.77
CA ASN A 232 1.60 3.32 11.63
C ASN A 232 2.11 2.72 10.31
N GLY A 233 1.81 3.40 9.18
CA GLY A 233 2.15 2.93 7.84
C GLY A 233 3.61 3.09 7.39
N LYS A 234 4.51 3.64 8.23
CA LYS A 234 5.90 3.91 7.81
C LYS A 234 6.67 2.64 7.44
N GLU A 235 6.57 1.60 8.25
CA GLU A 235 7.26 0.33 8.00
C GLU A 235 6.73 -0.35 6.74
N MET A 236 5.40 -0.34 6.54
CA MET A 236 4.77 -0.82 5.30
C MET A 236 5.34 -0.11 4.07
N LEU A 237 5.49 1.23 4.13
CA LEU A 237 6.07 2.02 3.04
C LEU A 237 7.53 1.64 2.73
N ALA A 238 8.34 1.41 3.74
CA ALA A 238 9.73 1.00 3.55
C ALA A 238 9.80 -0.41 2.93
N LEU A 239 9.06 -1.36 3.48
CA LEU A 239 9.05 -2.75 3.03
C LEU A 239 8.50 -2.90 1.61
N GLN A 240 7.44 -2.16 1.22
CA GLN A 240 6.94 -2.19 -0.14
C GLN A 240 7.95 -1.62 -1.15
N ALA A 241 8.75 -0.61 -0.75
CA ALA A 241 9.79 -0.05 -1.61
C ALA A 241 10.96 -1.03 -1.77
N LEU A 242 11.38 -1.71 -0.71
CA LEU A 242 12.39 -2.77 -0.78
C LEU A 242 11.93 -3.93 -1.67
N ALA A 243 10.69 -4.39 -1.52
CA ALA A 243 10.11 -5.42 -2.38
C ALA A 243 10.02 -4.98 -3.85
N ALA A 244 9.74 -3.70 -4.12
CA ALA A 244 9.79 -3.16 -5.47
C ALA A 244 11.21 -3.22 -6.06
N TRP A 245 12.22 -2.87 -5.24
CA TRP A 245 13.62 -2.98 -5.64
C TRP A 245 14.02 -4.41 -5.98
N GLU A 246 13.67 -5.39 -5.15
CA GLU A 246 13.93 -6.81 -5.40
C GLU A 246 13.31 -7.29 -6.73
N ILE A 247 12.08 -6.84 -7.04
CA ILE A 247 11.40 -7.16 -8.30
C ILE A 247 12.16 -6.59 -9.50
N TRP A 248 12.66 -5.36 -9.40
CA TRP A 248 13.39 -4.73 -10.50
C TRP A 248 14.78 -5.34 -10.73
N GLN A 249 15.39 -5.94 -9.70
CA GLN A 249 16.70 -6.61 -9.78
C GLN A 249 16.63 -8.07 -10.24
N GLN A 250 15.44 -8.67 -10.39
CA GLN A 250 15.31 -10.02 -10.92
C GLN A 250 15.81 -10.08 -12.37
N GLU A 251 16.70 -11.02 -12.64
CA GLU A 251 17.10 -11.32 -14.02
C GLU A 251 15.90 -11.88 -14.79
N GLY A 252 15.71 -11.40 -16.04
CA GLY A 252 14.61 -11.80 -16.91
C GLY A 252 14.93 -13.07 -17.71
#